data_a6f37f1425c4cc6e17bf10e62c0bb048
#
_entry.id   a6f37f1425c4cc6e17bf10e62c0bb048
#
_cell.length_a   1.000
_cell.length_b   1.000
_cell.length_c   1.000
_cell.angle_alpha   90.00
_cell.angle_beta   90.00
_cell.angle_gamma   90.00
#
_symmetry.space_group_name_H-M   'P 1'
#
loop_
_entity.id
_entity.type
_entity.pdbx_description
1 polymer ?
#
loop_
_entity_poly.entity_id
_entity_poly.type
_entity_poly.pdbx_seq_one_letter_code
_entity_poly.pdbx_strand_id
1 'polypeptide(L)'
;SYKGGEFPEGFTDEKFSSAIYNGRIFTMKRLHTLMLFLAVLFTGFNVEAASVKQALSCDPNARAEQPGACPTTYELYEGDAAYKAALDKALKPVGLSGMFGKGGYMDGPGGNVTPVTINGTVWLQGDGCKANTCGWDFIVTLYNPKTHEVVGYRYFGLDDPAYLVWFGEIGVHEFAYLVKNYVAAVN
;
A
#
# COMPACT_ATOMS: atom_id res chain seq x y z
N SER A 1 -28.14 -26.39 10.84
CA SER A 1 -29.28 -26.19 11.72
C SER A 1 -29.06 -24.95 12.58
N TYR A 2 -29.49 -23.78 12.10
CA TYR A 2 -29.56 -22.57 12.93
C TYR A 2 -31.01 -22.41 13.41
N LYS A 3 -31.19 -22.41 14.73
CA LYS A 3 -32.48 -22.12 15.37
C LYS A 3 -32.70 -20.60 15.38
N GLY A 4 -33.84 -20.16 14.88
CA GLY A 4 -34.32 -18.80 14.91
C GLY A 4 -34.55 -18.33 16.36
N GLY A 5 -34.03 -17.15 16.70
CA GLY A 5 -34.39 -16.41 17.91
C GLY A 5 -35.57 -15.53 17.64
N GLU A 6 -36.64 -15.68 18.44
CA GLU A 6 -37.82 -14.85 18.44
C GLU A 6 -37.52 -13.44 18.88
N PHE A 7 -38.07 -12.44 18.16
CA PHE A 7 -38.03 -11.03 18.57
C PHE A 7 -39.14 -10.80 19.62
N PRO A 8 -38.90 -10.04 20.68
CA PRO A 8 -39.94 -9.69 21.65
C PRO A 8 -40.91 -8.67 21.05
N GLU A 9 -42.18 -9.06 21.04
CA GLU A 9 -43.33 -8.17 20.74
C GLU A 9 -43.44 -7.12 21.86
N GLY A 10 -43.60 -5.85 21.49
CA GLY A 10 -43.95 -4.79 22.46
C GLY A 10 -43.35 -3.42 22.23
N PHE A 11 -43.35 -2.91 21.00
CA PHE A 11 -43.15 -1.49 20.77
C PHE A 11 -44.36 -0.91 20.06
N THR A 12 -45.28 -0.31 20.81
CA THR A 12 -46.45 0.40 20.27
C THR A 12 -46.09 1.87 20.01
N ASP A 13 -46.53 2.37 18.86
CA ASP A 13 -46.28 3.70 18.25
C ASP A 13 -46.88 4.91 18.98
N GLU A 14 -47.22 4.82 20.25
CA GLU A 14 -47.99 5.89 20.95
C GLU A 14 -47.14 6.88 21.81
N LYS A 15 -45.81 6.77 21.80
CA LYS A 15 -44.97 7.69 22.64
C LYS A 15 -44.18 8.75 21.87
N PHE A 16 -44.39 8.88 20.55
CA PHE A 16 -43.65 9.88 19.75
C PHE A 16 -44.42 11.20 19.50
N SER A 17 -45.63 11.36 20.01
CA SER A 17 -46.49 12.52 19.66
C SER A 17 -46.61 13.64 20.71
N SER A 18 -45.90 13.62 21.83
CA SER A 18 -46.07 14.64 22.87
C SER A 18 -44.87 15.51 23.19
N ALA A 19 -43.79 15.48 22.40
CA ALA A 19 -42.56 16.28 22.67
C ALA A 19 -42.37 17.49 21.73
N ILE A 20 -43.36 17.82 20.89
CA ILE A 20 -43.26 19.00 20.01
C ILE A 20 -44.35 19.99 20.36
N TYR A 21 -44.28 20.61 21.56
CA TYR A 21 -44.93 21.90 21.79
C TYR A 21 -44.41 22.54 23.08
N ASN A 22 -43.21 23.08 23.05
CA ASN A 22 -42.81 24.19 23.94
C ASN A 22 -41.80 25.06 23.21
N GLY A 23 -42.31 26.08 22.54
CA GLY A 23 -41.57 27.08 21.83
C GLY A 23 -40.60 27.83 22.71
N ARG A 24 -39.32 27.61 22.56
CA ARG A 24 -38.29 28.60 22.86
C ARG A 24 -37.54 28.91 21.57
N ILE A 25 -37.76 30.12 21.10
CA ILE A 25 -37.01 30.75 20.03
C ILE A 25 -35.55 30.81 20.47
N PHE A 26 -34.76 29.81 20.12
CA PHE A 26 -33.32 29.85 20.22
C PHE A 26 -32.81 30.78 19.11
N THR A 27 -32.36 31.97 19.52
CA THR A 27 -31.88 33.02 18.64
C THR A 27 -30.82 32.48 17.70
N MET A 28 -31.01 32.70 16.38
CA MET A 28 -30.16 32.26 15.23
C MET A 28 -28.66 32.57 15.37
N LYS A 29 -28.25 33.43 16.28
CA LYS A 29 -26.84 33.79 16.51
C LYS A 29 -25.96 32.64 17.02
N ARG A 30 -26.51 31.65 17.74
CA ARG A 30 -25.73 30.52 18.27
C ARG A 30 -25.54 29.38 17.27
N LEU A 31 -26.38 29.30 16.22
CA LEU A 31 -26.28 28.27 15.19
C LEU A 31 -25.09 28.52 14.23
N HIS A 32 -24.80 29.81 13.97
CA HIS A 32 -23.66 30.17 13.08
C HIS A 32 -22.32 29.86 13.73
N THR A 33 -22.20 30.01 15.05
CA THR A 33 -20.95 29.71 15.78
C THR A 33 -20.69 28.19 15.84
N LEU A 34 -21.73 27.38 15.95
CA LEU A 34 -21.61 25.93 15.98
C LEU A 34 -21.23 25.38 14.59
N MET A 35 -21.77 25.94 13.50
CA MET A 35 -21.42 25.55 12.13
C MET A 35 -19.99 25.94 11.78
N LEU A 36 -19.46 27.05 12.25
CA LEU A 36 -18.06 27.45 12.05
C LEU A 36 -17.08 26.53 12.80
N PHE A 37 -17.43 26.05 13.99
CA PHE A 37 -16.61 25.09 14.72
C PHE A 37 -16.60 23.69 14.10
N LEU A 38 -17.71 23.23 13.50
CA LEU A 38 -17.73 21.97 12.75
C LEU A 38 -16.89 22.03 11.46
N ALA A 39 -16.85 23.17 10.78
CA ALA A 39 -16.07 23.33 9.54
C ALA A 39 -14.54 23.26 9.78
N VAL A 40 -14.06 23.66 10.97
CA VAL A 40 -12.63 23.59 11.32
C VAL A 40 -12.19 22.18 11.71
N LEU A 41 -13.12 21.31 12.16
CA LEU A 41 -12.81 19.93 12.51
C LEU A 41 -12.72 19.01 11.27
N PHE A 42 -13.12 19.49 10.09
CA PHE A 42 -12.99 18.78 8.81
C PHE A 42 -11.81 19.24 7.95
N THR A 43 -10.81 19.94 8.52
CA THR A 43 -9.49 19.96 7.89
C THR A 43 -8.93 18.56 8.03
N GLY A 44 -9.46 17.65 7.19
CA GLY A 44 -8.99 16.29 7.08
C GLY A 44 -7.48 16.35 6.91
N PHE A 45 -6.75 15.62 7.72
CA PHE A 45 -5.39 15.23 7.40
C PHE A 45 -5.48 14.56 6.03
N ASN A 46 -5.14 15.31 4.97
CA ASN A 46 -4.88 14.72 3.69
C ASN A 46 -3.63 13.87 3.90
N VAL A 47 -3.81 12.62 4.25
CA VAL A 47 -2.73 11.63 4.11
C VAL A 47 -2.48 11.57 2.61
N GLU A 48 -1.43 12.27 2.17
CA GLU A 48 -1.02 12.23 0.77
C GLU A 48 -0.71 10.78 0.43
N ALA A 49 -1.38 10.25 -0.60
CA ALA A 49 -1.14 8.89 -1.04
C ALA A 49 0.33 8.76 -1.47
N ALA A 50 0.96 7.65 -1.14
CA ALA A 50 2.34 7.40 -1.53
C ALA A 50 2.51 7.49 -3.05
N SER A 51 3.61 8.06 -3.50
CA SER A 51 3.85 8.33 -4.92
C SER A 51 5.30 8.05 -5.33
N VAL A 52 5.49 7.78 -6.62
CA VAL A 52 6.82 7.67 -7.24
C VAL A 52 7.67 8.91 -6.97
N LYS A 53 7.07 10.11 -6.95
CA LYS A 53 7.77 11.37 -6.62
C LYS A 53 8.30 11.33 -5.18
N GLN A 54 7.53 10.87 -4.23
CA GLN A 54 7.97 10.71 -2.84
C GLN A 54 9.13 9.72 -2.75
N ALA A 55 9.02 8.56 -3.39
CA ALA A 55 10.08 7.55 -3.40
C ALA A 55 11.40 8.05 -4.03
N LEU A 56 11.35 8.95 -5.01
CA LEU A 56 12.54 9.55 -5.63
C LEU A 56 13.26 10.57 -4.74
N SER A 57 12.58 11.15 -3.76
CA SER A 57 13.11 12.22 -2.90
C SER A 57 13.17 11.85 -1.42
N CYS A 58 12.85 10.63 -1.08
CA CYS A 58 12.84 10.16 0.30
C CYS A 58 14.25 9.98 0.88
N ASP A 59 14.34 10.02 2.19
CA ASP A 59 15.57 9.64 2.92
C ASP A 59 15.50 8.14 3.28
N PRO A 60 16.36 7.30 2.68
CA PRO A 60 16.37 5.86 2.95
C PRO A 60 16.75 5.51 4.41
N ASN A 61 17.33 6.47 5.15
CA ASN A 61 17.70 6.29 6.55
C ASN A 61 16.62 6.79 7.53
N ALA A 62 15.60 7.49 7.04
CA ALA A 62 14.49 7.92 7.87
C ALA A 62 13.66 6.71 8.34
N ARG A 63 13.23 6.74 9.62
CA ARG A 63 12.28 5.74 10.12
C ARG A 63 10.90 5.94 9.49
N ALA A 64 10.11 4.89 9.40
CA ALA A 64 8.80 4.90 8.73
C ALA A 64 7.85 6.01 9.20
N GLU A 65 7.93 6.41 10.48
CA GLU A 65 7.07 7.45 11.05
C GLU A 65 7.64 8.87 10.90
N GLN A 66 8.83 9.02 10.32
CA GLN A 66 9.47 10.33 10.18
C GLN A 66 9.07 11.01 8.87
N PRO A 67 8.94 12.34 8.88
CA PRO A 67 8.77 13.10 7.64
C PRO A 67 9.91 12.79 6.65
N GLY A 68 9.56 12.54 5.39
CA GLY A 68 10.52 12.21 4.35
C GLY A 68 10.93 10.74 4.28
N ALA A 69 10.37 9.86 5.11
CA ALA A 69 10.57 8.42 4.99
C ALA A 69 10.18 7.90 3.61
N CYS A 70 10.88 6.88 3.16
CA CYS A 70 10.55 6.22 1.89
C CYS A 70 9.23 5.43 2.05
N PRO A 71 8.34 5.47 1.04
CA PRO A 71 7.16 4.64 1.04
C PRO A 71 7.56 3.17 0.92
N THR A 72 6.77 2.30 1.51
CA THR A 72 6.91 0.86 1.29
C THR A 72 6.40 0.47 -0.10
N THR A 73 6.76 -0.72 -0.57
CA THR A 73 6.26 -1.28 -1.84
C THR A 73 4.73 -1.34 -1.86
N TYR A 74 4.10 -1.64 -0.72
CA TYR A 74 2.64 -1.67 -0.58
C TYR A 74 2.01 -0.30 -0.69
N GLU A 75 2.53 0.67 0.05
CA GLU A 75 2.00 2.04 0.01
C GLU A 75 2.10 2.62 -1.39
N LEU A 76 3.21 2.35 -2.09
CA LEU A 76 3.41 2.81 -3.45
C LEU A 76 2.48 2.08 -4.43
N TYR A 77 2.28 0.77 -4.25
CA TYR A 77 1.36 -0.02 -5.07
C TYR A 77 -0.10 0.44 -4.92
N GLU A 78 -0.53 0.80 -3.73
CA GLU A 78 -1.89 1.29 -3.49
C GLU A 78 -2.04 2.79 -3.82
N GLY A 79 -0.99 3.58 -3.67
CA GLY A 79 -1.03 5.03 -3.83
C GLY A 79 -0.73 5.55 -5.23
N ASP A 80 0.07 4.83 -6.04
CA ASP A 80 0.52 5.27 -7.37
C ASP A 80 0.02 4.34 -8.48
N ALA A 81 -0.95 4.82 -9.25
CA ALA A 81 -1.59 4.02 -10.29
C ALA A 81 -0.63 3.61 -11.43
N ALA A 82 0.38 4.44 -11.75
CA ALA A 82 1.36 4.13 -12.79
C ALA A 82 2.33 3.04 -12.33
N TYR A 83 2.81 3.14 -11.08
CA TYR A 83 3.62 2.10 -10.46
C TYR A 83 2.88 0.76 -10.39
N LYS A 84 1.63 0.77 -9.91
CA LYS A 84 0.77 -0.41 -9.85
C LYS A 84 0.60 -1.06 -11.22
N ALA A 85 0.21 -0.29 -12.24
CA ALA A 85 -0.02 -0.80 -13.58
C ALA A 85 1.26 -1.41 -14.20
N ALA A 86 2.42 -0.78 -13.97
CA ALA A 86 3.70 -1.25 -14.44
C ALA A 86 4.11 -2.57 -13.77
N LEU A 87 3.94 -2.67 -12.46
CA LEU A 87 4.24 -3.87 -11.69
C LEU A 87 3.33 -5.04 -12.08
N ASP A 88 2.03 -4.82 -12.16
CA ASP A 88 1.07 -5.85 -12.60
C ASP A 88 1.36 -6.33 -14.03
N LYS A 89 1.73 -5.41 -14.95
CA LYS A 89 2.12 -5.74 -16.31
C LYS A 89 3.34 -6.66 -16.35
N ALA A 90 4.38 -6.34 -15.57
CA ALA A 90 5.61 -7.13 -15.54
C ALA A 90 5.42 -8.51 -14.88
N LEU A 91 4.54 -8.61 -13.90
CA LEU A 91 4.26 -9.84 -13.17
C LEU A 91 3.26 -10.77 -13.87
N LYS A 92 2.44 -10.24 -14.79
CA LYS A 92 1.41 -11.01 -15.50
C LYS A 92 1.95 -12.22 -16.28
N PRO A 93 3.04 -12.11 -17.07
CA PRO A 93 3.56 -13.25 -17.84
C PRO A 93 4.04 -14.43 -16.99
N VAL A 94 4.42 -14.17 -15.73
CA VAL A 94 4.90 -15.19 -14.79
C VAL A 94 3.83 -15.62 -13.78
N GLY A 95 2.56 -15.22 -14.01
CA GLY A 95 1.42 -15.62 -13.19
C GLY A 95 1.36 -14.94 -11.80
N LEU A 96 2.04 -13.82 -11.60
CA LEU A 96 2.19 -13.13 -10.32
C LEU A 96 1.44 -11.78 -10.25
N SER A 97 0.61 -11.46 -11.24
CA SER A 97 -0.18 -10.23 -11.25
C SER A 97 -1.13 -10.14 -10.03
N GLY A 98 -1.24 -8.95 -9.44
CA GLY A 98 -2.09 -8.73 -8.26
C GLY A 98 -1.51 -9.25 -6.94
N MET A 99 -0.25 -9.64 -6.90
CA MET A 99 0.37 -10.19 -5.68
C MET A 99 0.44 -9.20 -4.52
N PHE A 100 0.57 -7.91 -4.81
CA PHE A 100 0.73 -6.84 -3.82
C PHE A 100 -0.59 -6.20 -3.38
N GLY A 101 -1.70 -6.48 -4.02
CA GLY A 101 -3.00 -5.91 -3.65
C GLY A 101 -3.51 -6.43 -2.32
N LYS A 102 -4.50 -5.74 -1.75
CA LYS A 102 -5.18 -6.16 -0.52
C LYS A 102 -5.68 -7.60 -0.64
N GLY A 103 -5.20 -8.47 0.23
CA GLY A 103 -5.47 -9.91 0.17
C GLY A 103 -4.68 -10.64 -0.93
N GLY A 104 -3.67 -9.98 -1.53
CA GLY A 104 -2.72 -10.60 -2.44
C GLY A 104 -1.80 -11.60 -1.75
N TYR A 105 -1.06 -12.36 -2.54
CA TYR A 105 -0.19 -13.41 -2.01
C TYR A 105 0.98 -12.86 -1.18
N MET A 106 1.56 -11.72 -1.61
CA MET A 106 2.62 -11.01 -0.88
C MET A 106 2.01 -10.04 0.14
N ASP A 107 1.37 -10.56 1.17
CA ASP A 107 0.66 -9.84 2.21
C ASP A 107 1.52 -9.59 3.47
N GLY A 108 2.80 -9.92 3.41
CA GLY A 108 3.78 -9.68 4.45
C GLY A 108 4.36 -8.26 4.40
N PRO A 109 5.36 -7.96 5.23
CA PRO A 109 6.02 -6.67 5.19
C PRO A 109 6.69 -6.44 3.84
N GLY A 110 6.51 -5.23 3.30
CA GLY A 110 7.29 -4.71 2.18
C GLY A 110 8.42 -3.82 2.72
N GLY A 111 9.57 -3.86 2.07
CA GLY A 111 10.64 -2.92 2.33
C GLY A 111 10.34 -1.52 1.79
N ASN A 112 11.15 -0.56 2.21
CA ASN A 112 11.08 0.80 1.70
C ASN A 112 11.51 0.83 0.23
N VAL A 113 10.74 1.56 -0.59
CA VAL A 113 11.11 1.79 -1.99
C VAL A 113 12.11 2.93 -2.05
N THR A 114 13.34 2.61 -2.44
CA THR A 114 14.47 3.55 -2.44
C THR A 114 15.06 3.78 -3.82
N PRO A 115 15.54 5.00 -4.13
CA PRO A 115 16.20 5.25 -5.40
C PRO A 115 17.60 4.62 -5.43
N VAL A 116 17.90 3.93 -6.54
CA VAL A 116 19.23 3.36 -6.84
C VAL A 116 19.67 3.78 -8.24
N THR A 117 20.95 3.94 -8.44
CA THR A 117 21.50 4.29 -9.78
C THR A 117 22.21 3.09 -10.37
N ILE A 118 21.74 2.64 -11.52
CA ILE A 118 22.31 1.52 -12.27
C ILE A 118 22.73 2.04 -13.65
N ASN A 119 24.01 2.00 -13.95
CA ASN A 119 24.57 2.50 -15.22
C ASN A 119 24.05 3.90 -15.63
N GLY A 120 24.02 4.84 -14.65
CA GLY A 120 23.56 6.22 -14.86
C GLY A 120 22.03 6.41 -14.94
N THR A 121 21.25 5.33 -14.88
CA THR A 121 19.80 5.37 -14.85
C THR A 121 19.31 5.24 -13.40
N VAL A 122 18.36 6.10 -12.99
CA VAL A 122 17.73 6.01 -11.68
C VAL A 122 16.58 5.02 -11.75
N TRP A 123 16.62 4.06 -10.86
CA TRP A 123 15.58 3.06 -10.62
C TRP A 123 15.06 3.21 -9.19
N LEU A 124 13.85 2.77 -8.96
CA LEU A 124 13.30 2.59 -7.62
C LEU A 124 13.34 1.10 -7.29
N GLN A 125 14.14 0.75 -6.28
CA GLN A 125 14.19 -0.61 -5.76
C GLN A 125 13.17 -0.77 -4.67
N GLY A 126 12.34 -1.80 -4.79
CA GLY A 126 11.39 -2.23 -3.77
C GLY A 126 11.49 -3.74 -3.55
N ASP A 127 10.99 -4.17 -2.44
CA ASP A 127 10.85 -5.59 -2.12
C ASP A 127 9.52 -5.85 -1.39
N GLY A 128 9.18 -7.12 -1.27
CA GLY A 128 8.05 -7.58 -0.50
C GLY A 128 8.14 -9.07 -0.28
N CYS A 129 7.43 -9.57 0.71
CA CYS A 129 7.43 -10.99 1.02
C CYS A 129 6.03 -11.46 1.43
N LYS A 130 5.82 -12.76 1.39
CA LYS A 130 4.64 -13.35 2.00
C LYS A 130 4.77 -13.33 3.52
N ALA A 131 3.69 -13.01 4.23
CA ALA A 131 3.67 -13.01 5.69
C ALA A 131 4.16 -14.34 6.27
N ASN A 132 4.98 -14.26 7.31
CA ASN A 132 5.64 -15.36 7.99
C ASN A 132 6.66 -16.19 7.16
N THR A 133 6.96 -15.76 5.92
CA THR A 133 7.84 -16.54 5.03
C THR A 133 8.92 -15.69 4.37
N CYS A 134 9.17 -14.46 4.85
CA CYS A 134 10.08 -13.49 4.25
C CYS A 134 11.52 -13.98 4.03
N GLY A 135 11.96 -14.99 4.81
CA GLY A 135 13.29 -15.56 4.64
C GLY A 135 13.42 -16.49 3.43
N TRP A 136 12.30 -16.95 2.84
CA TRP A 136 12.32 -17.92 1.77
C TRP A 136 11.25 -17.74 0.68
N ASP A 137 10.37 -16.73 0.81
CA ASP A 137 9.43 -16.32 -0.24
C ASP A 137 9.34 -14.80 -0.29
N PHE A 138 10.13 -14.22 -1.18
CA PHE A 138 10.21 -12.78 -1.36
C PHE A 138 10.41 -12.39 -2.82
N ILE A 139 10.12 -11.14 -3.11
CA ILE A 139 10.28 -10.53 -4.43
C ILE A 139 11.12 -9.26 -4.30
N VAL A 140 11.98 -9.03 -5.28
CA VAL A 140 12.73 -7.79 -5.44
C VAL A 140 12.40 -7.19 -6.80
N THR A 141 12.13 -5.90 -6.81
CA THR A 141 11.71 -5.16 -8.00
C THR A 141 12.61 -3.95 -8.24
N LEU A 142 12.84 -3.63 -9.51
CA LEU A 142 13.38 -2.36 -9.97
C LEU A 142 12.34 -1.72 -10.89
N TYR A 143 11.88 -0.53 -10.54
CA TYR A 143 10.94 0.26 -11.35
C TYR A 143 11.67 1.45 -11.94
N ASN A 144 11.56 1.65 -13.26
CA ASN A 144 12.09 2.83 -13.93
C ASN A 144 11.01 3.92 -14.00
N PRO A 145 11.16 5.06 -13.27
CA PRO A 145 10.13 6.08 -13.22
C PRO A 145 9.95 6.87 -14.54
N LYS A 146 10.89 6.75 -15.49
CA LYS A 146 10.82 7.44 -16.78
C LYS A 146 10.13 6.59 -17.86
N THR A 147 10.41 5.28 -17.89
CA THR A 147 9.89 4.36 -18.92
C THR A 147 8.72 3.53 -18.43
N HIS A 148 8.46 3.52 -17.12
CA HIS A 148 7.50 2.64 -16.43
C HIS A 148 7.79 1.16 -16.63
N GLU A 149 9.04 0.81 -16.90
CA GLU A 149 9.49 -0.57 -16.94
C GLU A 149 9.72 -1.10 -15.54
N VAL A 150 9.37 -2.37 -15.34
CA VAL A 150 9.66 -3.11 -14.12
C VAL A 150 10.40 -4.38 -14.46
N VAL A 151 11.49 -4.61 -13.75
CA VAL A 151 12.26 -5.86 -13.82
C VAL A 151 12.53 -6.36 -12.42
N GLY A 152 12.76 -7.65 -12.24
CA GLY A 152 13.06 -8.18 -10.94
C GLY A 152 13.08 -9.70 -10.89
N TYR A 153 13.04 -10.22 -9.66
CA TYR A 153 12.93 -11.65 -9.42
C TYR A 153 12.07 -11.95 -8.20
N ARG A 154 11.45 -13.12 -8.18
CA ARG A 154 10.91 -13.76 -6.99
C ARG A 154 11.78 -14.93 -6.61
N TYR A 155 12.16 -15.01 -5.35
CA TYR A 155 12.79 -16.16 -4.74
C TYR A 155 11.74 -16.96 -3.96
N PHE A 156 11.79 -18.29 -4.15
CA PHE A 156 10.98 -19.23 -3.40
C PHE A 156 11.85 -20.45 -3.07
N GLY A 157 12.22 -20.59 -1.80
CA GLY A 157 13.29 -21.50 -1.38
C GLY A 157 12.96 -22.38 -0.19
N LEU A 158 11.68 -22.84 -0.03
CA LEU A 158 11.34 -23.82 1.02
C LEU A 158 11.94 -25.19 0.79
N ASP A 159 12.06 -25.57 -0.48
CA ASP A 159 12.51 -26.89 -0.87
C ASP A 159 13.81 -26.77 -1.69
N ASP A 160 14.61 -27.81 -1.68
CA ASP A 160 15.78 -27.94 -2.56
C ASP A 160 15.35 -28.71 -3.84
N PRO A 161 15.45 -28.10 -5.04
CA PRO A 161 16.09 -26.82 -5.33
C PRO A 161 15.17 -25.60 -5.08
N ALA A 162 15.76 -24.49 -4.60
CA ALA A 162 15.10 -23.21 -4.57
C ALA A 162 14.78 -22.70 -5.98
N TYR A 163 13.67 -22.00 -6.11
CA TYR A 163 13.23 -21.44 -7.39
C TYR A 163 13.47 -19.94 -7.45
N LEU A 164 14.05 -19.49 -8.56
CA LEU A 164 14.23 -18.09 -8.89
C LEU A 164 13.48 -17.77 -10.18
N VAL A 165 12.44 -16.96 -10.09
CA VAL A 165 11.62 -16.56 -11.23
C VAL A 165 11.92 -15.11 -11.57
N TRP A 166 12.54 -14.91 -12.73
CA TRP A 166 12.82 -13.58 -13.28
C TRP A 166 11.63 -13.06 -14.06
N PHE A 167 11.41 -11.74 -14.02
CA PHE A 167 10.33 -11.07 -14.75
C PHE A 167 10.77 -9.70 -15.29
N GLY A 168 10.06 -9.24 -16.33
CA GLY A 168 10.41 -8.04 -17.09
C GLY A 168 11.53 -8.26 -18.09
N GLU A 169 11.81 -7.24 -18.90
CA GLU A 169 12.91 -7.27 -19.88
C GLU A 169 14.20 -6.79 -19.22
N ILE A 170 14.98 -7.73 -18.68
CA ILE A 170 16.15 -7.43 -17.84
C ILE A 170 17.36 -7.17 -18.72
N GLY A 171 17.93 -5.96 -18.65
CA GLY A 171 19.21 -5.63 -19.25
C GLY A 171 20.40 -6.19 -18.44
N VAL A 172 21.58 -6.20 -19.06
CA VAL A 172 22.80 -6.76 -18.44
C VAL A 172 23.19 -6.06 -17.14
N HIS A 173 22.96 -4.75 -17.04
CA HIS A 173 23.31 -3.96 -15.85
C HIS A 173 22.34 -4.18 -14.69
N GLU A 174 21.05 -4.24 -15.00
CA GLU A 174 19.98 -4.55 -14.03
C GLU A 174 20.15 -5.98 -13.52
N PHE A 175 20.44 -6.93 -14.40
CA PHE A 175 20.70 -8.32 -14.03
C PHE A 175 21.90 -8.43 -13.08
N ALA A 176 23.04 -7.81 -13.42
CA ALA A 176 24.22 -7.83 -12.56
C ALA A 176 23.95 -7.20 -11.17
N TYR A 177 23.17 -6.11 -11.13
CA TYR A 177 22.77 -5.46 -9.90
C TYR A 177 21.89 -6.39 -9.04
N LEU A 178 20.85 -6.99 -9.66
CA LEU A 178 19.91 -7.88 -8.96
C LEU A 178 20.59 -9.16 -8.46
N VAL A 179 21.50 -9.76 -9.24
CA VAL A 179 22.27 -10.94 -8.81
C VAL A 179 23.17 -10.62 -7.61
N LYS A 180 23.84 -9.46 -7.61
CA LYS A 180 24.65 -9.04 -6.46
C LYS A 180 23.81 -8.93 -5.18
N ASN A 181 22.60 -8.34 -5.28
CA ASN A 181 21.71 -8.21 -4.14
C ASN A 181 21.14 -9.58 -3.70
N TYR A 182 20.83 -10.46 -4.65
CA TYR A 182 20.40 -11.83 -4.35
C TYR A 182 21.46 -12.59 -3.53
N VAL A 183 22.72 -12.59 -3.99
CA VAL A 183 23.83 -13.26 -3.28
C VAL A 183 24.00 -12.70 -1.87
N ALA A 184 23.82 -11.39 -1.67
CA ALA A 184 23.91 -10.77 -0.35
C ALA A 184 22.73 -11.13 0.58
N ALA A 185 21.57 -11.45 0.02
CA ALA A 185 20.38 -11.79 0.80
C ALA A 185 20.32 -13.25 1.24
N VAL A 186 21.01 -14.16 0.53
CA VAL A 186 20.94 -15.62 0.80
C VAL A 186 22.20 -16.18 1.49
N ASN A 187 23.25 -15.36 1.71
CA ASN A 187 24.45 -15.70 2.48
C ASN A 187 24.41 -15.04 3.87
#